data_46992e8466a9947c99f30a894c2873df
#
_entry.id   46992e8466a9947c99f30a894c2873df
#
_cell.length_a   1.000
_cell.length_b   1.000
_cell.length_c   1.000
_cell.angle_alpha   90.00
_cell.angle_beta   90.00
_cell.angle_gamma   90.00
#
_symmetry.space_group_name_H-M   'P 1'
#
loop_
_entity.id
_entity.type
_entity.pdbx_description
1 polymer ?
#
loop_
_entity_poly.entity_id
_entity_poly.type
_entity_poly.pdbx_seq_one_letter_code
_entity_poly.pdbx_strand_id
1 'polypeptide(L)'
;MTTEPQITDEIIASHGLKPDEYQLILDLIGREPTFTELGIFSAMWNEHCSYKSSKKWLRTLPTEGPQVICGPGENAGVVDIGDGQAVVFKMESHNHPSYIEPYQGAATGVGGILRDVFTMGARPIAAMNSLSFGEPSHPKTKQLVNGVVEGVGGYGNCFGVPTIGGEVRFHKAYNGNCLVNAFAAGLADADKIFYSAASGVGMPVVYLGAKTGRDGVGGATMASAEFDDTIEDKRPTVQVGDPFTEKRLMEACMELMQTGAVISIQDMGAAGLTCSAVEMGDKGDLGVALDLEKVPTREENMTAYEMMLSESQERMLMVLNPELEAVAKAVFDKWDLDFAIVGETIAEDRFLIRLNGELKADLPLKALSGTAPEYDRPWVPTPPAATLVNVPEVDISEALLTIMGSPNYSSRAWVWQQYDHMVGADTVVRPGSDSGVVRVHGTEKALAFTSDVTPRYCKANPVEGGKQAVAEAYRNLCATGARPLATTDNLNFGNPEKPEIMGQLVGCIQGIGEACLALDMPIVSGNVSLYNETDGKGILPTPTIGAVGLMKSLDELIRIAPNAGDDLVLIGETGGH
;
A
#
# COMPACT_ATOMS: atom_id res chain seq x y z
N MET A 1 22.65 30.23 8.87
CA MET A 1 22.94 28.80 8.81
C MET A 1 22.47 28.23 10.13
N THR A 2 21.39 27.48 10.15
CA THR A 2 20.98 26.73 11.32
C THR A 2 21.96 25.56 11.45
N THR A 3 22.72 25.54 12.54
CA THR A 3 23.58 24.39 12.87
C THR A 3 22.68 23.17 13.08
N GLU A 4 22.99 22.04 12.44
CA GLU A 4 22.28 20.77 12.69
C GLU A 4 22.34 20.42 14.19
N PRO A 5 21.27 19.80 14.75
CA PRO A 5 21.26 19.38 16.15
C PRO A 5 22.39 18.38 16.43
N GLN A 6 22.98 18.45 17.62
CA GLN A 6 23.90 17.40 18.08
C GLN A 6 23.11 16.12 18.37
N ILE A 7 23.57 14.99 17.86
CA ILE A 7 22.92 13.69 18.08
C ILE A 7 23.11 13.28 19.54
N THR A 8 21.99 13.03 20.22
CA THR A 8 21.92 12.53 21.60
C THR A 8 21.11 11.26 21.64
N ASP A 9 21.18 10.49 22.74
CA ASP A 9 20.37 9.28 22.91
C ASP A 9 18.87 9.56 22.77
N GLU A 10 18.40 10.75 23.20
CA GLU A 10 17.00 11.17 23.05
C GLU A 10 16.62 11.39 21.58
N ILE A 11 17.53 11.99 20.81
CA ILE A 11 17.32 12.19 19.37
C ILE A 11 17.31 10.83 18.66
N ILE A 12 18.24 9.92 18.97
CA ILE A 12 18.27 8.57 18.41
C ILE A 12 16.95 7.84 18.68
N ALA A 13 16.50 7.87 19.94
CA ALA A 13 15.22 7.25 20.34
C ALA A 13 14.01 7.91 19.65
N SER A 14 13.99 9.23 19.47
CA SER A 14 12.93 9.95 18.77
C SER A 14 12.85 9.63 17.28
N HIS A 15 13.94 9.12 16.69
CA HIS A 15 14.00 8.59 15.33
C HIS A 15 13.59 7.11 15.24
N GLY A 16 13.11 6.50 16.34
CA GLY A 16 12.67 5.10 16.37
C GLY A 16 13.79 4.07 16.25
N LEU A 17 15.05 4.50 16.41
CA LEU A 17 16.21 3.63 16.35
C LEU A 17 16.52 3.05 17.73
N LYS A 18 16.76 1.75 17.80
CA LYS A 18 17.19 1.06 19.01
C LYS A 18 18.71 1.22 19.20
N PRO A 19 19.25 1.08 20.43
CA PRO A 19 20.67 1.22 20.68
C PRO A 19 21.56 0.27 19.87
N ASP A 20 21.11 -0.95 19.62
CA ASP A 20 21.79 -1.95 18.78
C ASP A 20 21.73 -1.57 17.28
N GLU A 21 20.63 -1.00 16.82
CA GLU A 21 20.52 -0.47 15.47
C GLU A 21 21.44 0.75 15.26
N TYR A 22 21.52 1.64 16.23
CA TYR A 22 22.44 2.78 16.16
C TYR A 22 23.92 2.33 16.19
N GLN A 23 24.27 1.33 17.01
CA GLN A 23 25.61 0.76 17.01
C GLN A 23 25.97 0.16 15.64
N LEU A 24 25.00 -0.53 15.00
CA LEU A 24 25.20 -1.07 13.65
C LEU A 24 25.45 0.06 12.63
N ILE A 25 24.77 1.21 12.75
CA ILE A 25 25.03 2.39 11.91
C ILE A 25 26.46 2.86 12.08
N LEU A 26 26.95 3.01 13.33
CA LEU A 26 28.33 3.42 13.61
C LEU A 26 29.35 2.46 13.00
N ASP A 27 29.10 1.15 13.09
CA ASP A 27 29.96 0.12 12.53
C ASP A 27 30.00 0.16 10.99
N LEU A 28 28.86 0.44 10.35
CA LEU A 28 28.73 0.53 8.89
C LEU A 28 29.43 1.75 8.29
N ILE A 29 29.28 2.92 8.92
CA ILE A 29 29.84 4.16 8.36
C ILE A 29 31.19 4.54 8.96
N GLY A 30 31.61 3.90 10.06
CA GLY A 30 32.91 4.12 10.72
C GLY A 30 33.06 5.48 11.42
N ARG A 31 31.96 6.19 11.65
CA ARG A 31 31.91 7.52 12.28
C ARG A 31 30.50 7.79 12.83
N GLU A 32 30.35 8.89 13.56
CA GLU A 32 28.99 9.40 13.88
C GLU A 32 28.28 9.88 12.59
N PRO A 33 26.98 9.58 12.42
CA PRO A 33 26.20 10.12 11.32
C PRO A 33 25.98 11.62 11.48
N THR A 34 25.75 12.34 10.37
CA THR A 34 25.15 13.68 10.41
C THR A 34 23.66 13.56 10.81
N PHE A 35 23.01 14.67 11.16
CA PHE A 35 21.57 14.65 11.47
C PHE A 35 20.72 14.20 10.26
N THR A 36 21.11 14.61 9.05
CA THR A 36 20.48 14.17 7.80
C THR A 36 20.67 12.66 7.59
N GLU A 37 21.87 12.12 7.83
CA GLU A 37 22.16 10.69 7.72
C GLU A 37 21.37 9.86 8.74
N LEU A 38 21.26 10.33 9.98
CA LEU A 38 20.43 9.69 11.01
C LEU A 38 18.98 9.56 10.55
N GLY A 39 18.43 10.66 9.98
CA GLY A 39 17.07 10.65 9.42
C GLY A 39 16.90 9.66 8.27
N ILE A 40 17.88 9.58 7.37
CA ILE A 40 17.88 8.61 6.27
C ILE A 40 17.85 7.16 6.80
N PHE A 41 18.71 6.81 7.76
CA PHE A 41 18.68 5.49 8.40
C PHE A 41 17.35 5.22 9.12
N SER A 42 16.85 6.19 9.88
CA SER A 42 15.54 6.09 10.56
C SER A 42 14.42 5.76 9.57
N ALA A 43 14.40 6.46 8.43
CA ALA A 43 13.40 6.25 7.40
C ALA A 43 13.53 4.88 6.71
N MET A 44 14.74 4.45 6.37
CA MET A 44 14.97 3.18 5.68
C MET A 44 14.85 1.96 6.61
N TRP A 45 15.16 2.11 7.90
CA TRP A 45 15.21 1.01 8.87
C TRP A 45 14.01 0.93 9.81
N ASN A 46 12.98 1.77 9.63
CA ASN A 46 11.73 1.58 10.35
C ASN A 46 11.01 0.31 9.90
N GLU A 47 10.01 -0.14 10.67
CA GLU A 47 9.26 -1.37 10.36
C GLU A 47 8.52 -1.28 9.02
N HIS A 48 8.01 -0.09 8.68
CA HIS A 48 7.20 0.12 7.48
C HIS A 48 8.02 -0.06 6.20
N CYS A 49 9.26 0.49 6.13
CA CYS A 49 10.11 0.38 4.93
C CYS A 49 10.93 -0.92 4.89
N SER A 50 11.41 -1.40 6.04
CA SER A 50 12.35 -2.54 6.09
C SER A 50 11.68 -3.90 6.27
N TYR A 51 10.43 -3.94 6.74
CA TYR A 51 9.74 -5.18 7.11
C TYR A 51 10.52 -6.05 8.10
N LYS A 52 11.31 -5.41 8.99
CA LYS A 52 12.31 -6.08 9.84
C LYS A 52 11.76 -7.19 10.73
N SER A 53 10.47 -7.14 11.11
CA SER A 53 9.82 -8.17 11.94
C SER A 53 9.07 -9.23 11.12
N SER A 54 8.72 -8.95 9.85
CA SER A 54 7.86 -9.83 9.04
C SER A 54 8.56 -10.48 7.85
N LYS A 55 9.64 -9.90 7.33
CA LYS A 55 10.34 -10.31 6.10
C LYS A 55 10.69 -11.82 6.06
N LYS A 56 11.13 -12.40 7.19
CA LYS A 56 11.39 -13.83 7.33
C LYS A 56 10.19 -14.68 6.94
N TRP A 57 9.00 -14.27 7.37
CA TRP A 57 7.76 -15.03 7.16
C TRP A 57 7.15 -14.75 5.80
N LEU A 58 7.23 -13.52 5.30
CA LEU A 58 6.77 -13.15 3.96
C LEU A 58 7.46 -13.98 2.87
N ARG A 59 8.74 -14.28 3.03
CA ARG A 59 9.50 -15.16 2.10
C ARG A 59 8.95 -16.59 1.99
N THR A 60 8.05 -17.01 2.87
CA THR A 60 7.41 -18.34 2.81
C THR A 60 6.17 -18.38 1.92
N LEU A 61 5.69 -17.22 1.50
CA LEU A 61 4.49 -17.12 0.66
C LEU A 61 4.77 -17.56 -0.78
N PRO A 62 3.82 -18.24 -1.43
CA PRO A 62 3.96 -18.65 -2.83
C PRO A 62 3.76 -17.43 -3.76
N THR A 63 4.79 -17.09 -4.52
CA THR A 63 4.82 -15.89 -5.39
C THR A 63 4.93 -16.21 -6.87
N GLU A 64 5.11 -17.47 -7.22
CA GLU A 64 5.33 -17.92 -8.59
C GLU A 64 4.09 -18.59 -9.20
N GLY A 65 3.90 -18.40 -10.49
CA GLY A 65 2.85 -19.03 -11.27
C GLY A 65 3.03 -18.73 -12.76
N PRO A 66 2.45 -19.56 -13.66
CA PRO A 66 2.64 -19.38 -15.11
C PRO A 66 2.08 -18.05 -15.64
N GLN A 67 1.15 -17.42 -14.92
CA GLN A 67 0.57 -16.14 -15.27
C GLN A 67 1.32 -14.95 -14.68
N VAL A 68 2.29 -15.17 -13.78
CA VAL A 68 3.01 -14.08 -13.10
C VAL A 68 4.11 -13.54 -13.99
N ILE A 69 4.04 -12.27 -14.33
CA ILE A 69 5.10 -11.52 -15.03
C ILE A 69 6.06 -10.90 -14.01
N CYS A 70 5.53 -10.30 -12.95
CA CYS A 70 6.31 -9.72 -11.87
C CYS A 70 5.65 -10.03 -10.52
N GLY A 71 6.42 -10.62 -9.62
CA GLY A 71 6.05 -10.89 -8.24
C GLY A 71 6.48 -9.75 -7.29
N PRO A 72 6.51 -10.00 -5.96
CA PRO A 72 6.90 -9.00 -4.97
C PRO A 72 8.33 -8.50 -5.16
N GLY A 73 8.55 -7.21 -4.89
CA GLY A 73 9.86 -6.55 -5.00
C GLY A 73 9.85 -5.31 -5.89
N GLU A 74 8.80 -5.11 -6.69
CA GLU A 74 8.51 -3.88 -7.43
C GLU A 74 7.31 -3.16 -6.83
N ASN A 75 6.92 -2.01 -7.42
CA ASN A 75 5.83 -1.17 -6.90
C ASN A 75 4.49 -1.91 -6.82
N ALA A 76 4.22 -2.78 -7.79
CA ALA A 76 3.01 -3.61 -7.81
C ALA A 76 3.29 -4.96 -8.50
N GLY A 77 2.40 -5.94 -8.29
CA GLY A 77 2.44 -7.22 -8.98
C GLY A 77 1.86 -7.14 -10.38
N VAL A 78 2.39 -7.95 -11.31
CA VAL A 78 2.00 -7.95 -12.72
C VAL A 78 1.61 -9.36 -13.15
N VAL A 79 0.41 -9.50 -13.72
CA VAL A 79 -0.16 -10.79 -14.14
C VAL A 79 -0.61 -10.73 -15.60
N ASP A 80 -0.23 -11.72 -16.38
CA ASP A 80 -0.65 -11.90 -17.77
C ASP A 80 -2.15 -12.22 -17.87
N ILE A 81 -2.86 -11.49 -18.71
CA ILE A 81 -4.28 -11.73 -19.03
C ILE A 81 -4.51 -12.14 -20.48
N GLY A 82 -3.45 -12.50 -21.18
CA GLY A 82 -3.46 -12.92 -22.59
C GLY A 82 -3.49 -11.74 -23.57
N ASP A 83 -3.29 -12.06 -24.85
CA ASP A 83 -3.28 -11.11 -25.96
C ASP A 83 -2.27 -9.96 -25.82
N GLY A 84 -1.14 -10.21 -25.13
CA GLY A 84 -0.10 -9.20 -24.88
C GLY A 84 -0.50 -8.15 -23.84
N GLN A 85 -1.54 -8.38 -23.05
CA GLN A 85 -2.02 -7.48 -22.00
C GLN A 85 -1.72 -8.04 -20.61
N ALA A 86 -1.51 -7.15 -19.66
CA ALA A 86 -1.29 -7.48 -18.26
C ALA A 86 -2.17 -6.63 -17.33
N VAL A 87 -2.53 -7.18 -16.18
CA VAL A 87 -3.10 -6.47 -15.05
C VAL A 87 -2.02 -6.23 -14.00
N VAL A 88 -1.88 -4.99 -13.56
CA VAL A 88 -0.97 -4.54 -12.50
C VAL A 88 -1.81 -4.17 -11.29
N PHE A 89 -1.52 -4.72 -10.12
CA PHE A 89 -2.33 -4.43 -8.93
C PHE A 89 -1.57 -4.59 -7.62
N LYS A 90 -2.03 -3.85 -6.61
CA LYS A 90 -1.51 -3.88 -5.25
C LYS A 90 -2.58 -3.41 -4.25
N MET A 91 -2.40 -3.75 -3.00
CA MET A 91 -3.14 -3.22 -1.86
C MET A 91 -2.20 -2.72 -0.78
N GLU A 92 -2.46 -1.53 -0.26
CA GLU A 92 -1.69 -0.91 0.83
C GLU A 92 -2.56 -0.35 1.94
N SER A 93 -1.98 -0.26 3.13
CA SER A 93 -2.62 0.34 4.30
C SER A 93 -2.16 1.79 4.51
N HIS A 94 -3.11 2.65 4.87
CA HIS A 94 -2.85 4.03 5.27
C HIS A 94 -3.56 4.37 6.59
N ASN A 95 -3.34 3.52 7.60
CA ASN A 95 -4.10 3.50 8.86
C ASN A 95 -3.80 4.69 9.77
N HIS A 96 -2.53 4.86 10.16
CA HIS A 96 -2.09 5.89 11.10
C HIS A 96 -2.43 7.31 10.64
N PRO A 97 -2.10 7.72 9.39
CA PRO A 97 -2.48 9.03 8.88
C PRO A 97 -3.99 9.24 8.87
N SER A 98 -4.77 8.21 8.51
CA SER A 98 -6.24 8.30 8.45
C SER A 98 -6.91 8.42 9.81
N TYR A 99 -6.28 7.94 10.87
CA TYR A 99 -6.80 8.12 12.22
C TYR A 99 -6.58 9.56 12.72
N ILE A 100 -5.46 10.19 12.32
CA ILE A 100 -5.10 11.57 12.70
C ILE A 100 -5.89 12.58 11.88
N GLU A 101 -5.84 12.47 10.56
CA GLU A 101 -6.52 13.32 9.58
C GLU A 101 -7.31 12.45 8.60
N PRO A 102 -8.55 12.08 8.92
CA PRO A 102 -9.29 11.05 8.18
C PRO A 102 -9.44 11.33 6.68
N TYR A 103 -9.69 12.59 6.31
CA TYR A 103 -9.79 12.98 4.91
C TYR A 103 -8.44 12.86 4.19
N GLN A 104 -7.41 13.54 4.68
CA GLN A 104 -6.11 13.58 4.02
C GLN A 104 -5.42 12.22 4.06
N GLY A 105 -5.50 11.50 5.19
CA GLY A 105 -4.92 10.16 5.31
C GLY A 105 -5.54 9.17 4.33
N ALA A 106 -6.87 9.17 4.17
CA ALA A 106 -7.53 8.30 3.21
C ALA A 106 -7.30 8.73 1.76
N ALA A 107 -7.31 10.05 1.49
CA ALA A 107 -7.02 10.61 0.18
C ALA A 107 -5.60 10.21 -0.31
N THR A 108 -4.59 10.39 0.53
CA THR A 108 -3.20 10.05 0.19
C THR A 108 -2.95 8.54 0.13
N GLY A 109 -3.73 7.73 0.87
CA GLY A 109 -3.73 6.28 0.71
C GLY A 109 -4.21 5.84 -0.67
N VAL A 110 -5.26 6.48 -1.21
CA VAL A 110 -5.72 6.24 -2.58
C VAL A 110 -4.68 6.73 -3.59
N GLY A 111 -4.11 7.92 -3.41
CA GLY A 111 -3.07 8.45 -4.30
C GLY A 111 -1.85 7.57 -4.35
N GLY A 112 -1.30 7.14 -3.21
CA GLY A 112 -0.13 6.27 -3.14
C GLY A 112 -0.31 4.98 -3.91
N ILE A 113 -1.44 4.28 -3.72
CA ILE A 113 -1.68 3.01 -4.42
C ILE A 113 -1.89 3.19 -5.93
N LEU A 114 -2.45 4.32 -6.36
CA LEU A 114 -2.58 4.65 -7.78
C LEU A 114 -1.22 4.91 -8.42
N ARG A 115 -0.31 5.61 -7.71
CA ARG A 115 1.08 5.84 -8.16
C ARG A 115 1.84 4.54 -8.36
N ASP A 116 1.76 3.60 -7.42
CA ASP A 116 2.37 2.28 -7.56
C ASP A 116 1.98 1.60 -8.87
N VAL A 117 0.70 1.66 -9.22
CA VAL A 117 0.17 1.04 -10.43
C VAL A 117 0.67 1.75 -11.70
N PHE A 118 0.56 3.09 -11.78
CA PHE A 118 0.98 3.75 -13.01
C PHE A 118 2.50 3.89 -13.15
N THR A 119 3.27 3.80 -12.06
CA THR A 119 4.73 3.68 -12.09
C THR A 119 5.19 2.46 -12.91
N MET A 120 4.43 1.36 -12.86
CA MET A 120 4.69 0.15 -13.64
C MET A 120 4.26 0.26 -15.12
N GLY A 121 3.77 1.43 -15.57
CA GLY A 121 3.27 1.64 -16.92
C GLY A 121 1.81 1.23 -17.13
N ALA A 122 1.06 0.97 -16.08
CA ALA A 122 -0.33 0.56 -16.15
C ALA A 122 -1.29 1.72 -15.90
N ARG A 123 -2.28 1.88 -16.76
CA ARG A 123 -3.36 2.85 -16.54
C ARG A 123 -4.36 2.29 -15.51
N PRO A 124 -4.56 2.96 -14.37
CA PRO A 124 -5.56 2.54 -13.39
C PRO A 124 -6.97 2.45 -13.98
N ILE A 125 -7.65 1.32 -13.73
CA ILE A 125 -9.01 1.02 -14.23
C ILE A 125 -9.98 0.64 -13.13
N ALA A 126 -9.49 0.33 -11.93
CA ALA A 126 -10.32 -0.05 -10.78
C ALA A 126 -9.64 0.32 -9.47
N ALA A 127 -10.44 0.77 -8.51
CA ALA A 127 -10.06 0.95 -7.12
C ALA A 127 -11.07 0.27 -6.19
N MET A 128 -10.62 -0.12 -5.01
CA MET A 128 -11.43 -0.65 -3.91
C MET A 128 -10.82 -0.23 -2.57
N ASN A 129 -11.60 -0.35 -1.48
CA ASN A 129 -11.10 -0.10 -0.15
C ASN A 129 -11.63 -1.13 0.84
N SER A 130 -10.78 -1.62 1.75
CA SER A 130 -11.20 -2.40 2.91
C SER A 130 -11.05 -1.55 4.17
N LEU A 131 -12.19 -1.11 4.72
CA LEU A 131 -12.27 -0.15 5.80
C LEU A 131 -12.75 -0.82 7.10
N SER A 132 -12.05 -0.57 8.21
CA SER A 132 -12.45 -1.07 9.53
C SER A 132 -12.52 0.07 10.53
N PHE A 133 -13.66 0.21 11.19
CA PHE A 133 -13.92 1.28 12.16
C PHE A 133 -14.36 0.72 13.51
N GLY A 134 -14.26 1.56 14.55
CA GLY A 134 -14.81 1.30 15.86
C GLY A 134 -16.34 1.12 15.86
N GLU A 135 -16.90 0.82 17.03
CA GLU A 135 -18.35 0.74 17.19
C GLU A 135 -19.01 2.07 16.83
N PRO A 136 -20.18 2.08 16.17
CA PRO A 136 -20.88 3.32 15.82
C PRO A 136 -21.20 4.23 17.01
N SER A 137 -21.30 3.66 18.22
CA SER A 137 -21.50 4.39 19.47
C SER A 137 -20.23 5.09 19.99
N HIS A 138 -19.04 4.74 19.49
CA HIS A 138 -17.79 5.34 19.92
C HIS A 138 -17.68 6.78 19.38
N PRO A 139 -17.28 7.78 20.20
CA PRO A 139 -17.32 9.20 19.84
C PRO A 139 -16.61 9.58 18.55
N LYS A 140 -15.43 8.98 18.28
CA LYS A 140 -14.64 9.26 17.06
C LYS A 140 -15.15 8.55 15.79
N THR A 141 -15.91 7.45 15.91
CA THR A 141 -16.24 6.61 14.74
C THR A 141 -16.97 7.39 13.65
N LYS A 142 -17.93 8.23 13.99
CA LYS A 142 -18.66 9.02 13.00
C LYS A 142 -17.75 9.97 12.21
N GLN A 143 -16.83 10.64 12.90
CA GLN A 143 -15.84 11.54 12.27
C GLN A 143 -14.90 10.76 11.35
N LEU A 144 -14.39 9.62 11.82
CA LEU A 144 -13.50 8.76 11.04
C LEU A 144 -14.19 8.24 9.78
N VAL A 145 -15.40 7.69 9.90
CA VAL A 145 -16.16 7.19 8.75
C VAL A 145 -16.40 8.29 7.72
N ASN A 146 -16.88 9.46 8.16
CA ASN A 146 -17.16 10.57 7.25
C ASN A 146 -15.88 11.03 6.53
N GLY A 147 -14.82 11.35 7.28
CA GLY A 147 -13.59 11.86 6.70
C GLY A 147 -12.88 10.85 5.79
N VAL A 148 -12.84 9.57 6.18
CA VAL A 148 -12.24 8.52 5.35
C VAL A 148 -13.02 8.33 4.05
N VAL A 149 -14.34 8.22 4.13
CA VAL A 149 -15.19 8.04 2.93
C VAL A 149 -15.10 9.25 2.00
N GLU A 150 -15.12 10.47 2.56
CA GLU A 150 -14.94 11.70 1.79
C GLU A 150 -13.55 11.80 1.16
N GLY A 151 -12.49 11.36 1.87
CA GLY A 151 -11.12 11.35 1.36
C GLY A 151 -10.94 10.37 0.20
N VAL A 152 -11.44 9.14 0.35
CA VAL A 152 -11.44 8.12 -0.73
C VAL A 152 -12.19 8.64 -1.96
N GLY A 153 -13.40 9.16 -1.76
CA GLY A 153 -14.24 9.68 -2.86
C GLY A 153 -13.62 10.92 -3.50
N GLY A 154 -13.16 11.87 -2.70
CA GLY A 154 -12.54 13.10 -3.17
C GLY A 154 -11.33 12.87 -4.05
N TYR A 155 -10.47 11.92 -3.66
CA TYR A 155 -9.28 11.60 -4.46
C TYR A 155 -9.63 10.78 -5.71
N GLY A 156 -10.30 9.64 -5.55
CA GLY A 156 -10.62 8.74 -6.66
C GLY A 156 -11.50 9.38 -7.73
N ASN A 157 -12.51 10.16 -7.33
CA ASN A 157 -13.40 10.84 -8.26
C ASN A 157 -12.68 11.93 -9.07
N CYS A 158 -11.80 12.72 -8.44
CA CYS A 158 -11.02 13.75 -9.12
C CYS A 158 -9.94 13.16 -10.03
N PHE A 159 -9.23 12.12 -9.56
CA PHE A 159 -8.28 11.37 -10.38
C PHE A 159 -8.96 10.69 -11.58
N GLY A 160 -10.20 10.26 -11.41
CA GLY A 160 -11.00 9.62 -12.46
C GLY A 160 -10.74 8.11 -12.58
N VAL A 161 -10.63 7.41 -11.45
CA VAL A 161 -10.63 5.95 -11.35
C VAL A 161 -11.93 5.47 -10.71
N PRO A 162 -12.62 4.44 -11.26
CA PRO A 162 -13.85 3.94 -10.66
C PRO A 162 -13.55 3.15 -9.38
N THR A 163 -14.22 3.49 -8.28
CA THR A 163 -14.20 2.70 -7.04
C THR A 163 -15.33 1.69 -7.08
N ILE A 164 -15.03 0.46 -7.45
CA ILE A 164 -16.00 -0.57 -7.89
C ILE A 164 -16.45 -1.52 -6.80
N GLY A 165 -15.83 -1.50 -5.63
CA GLY A 165 -16.13 -2.44 -4.55
C GLY A 165 -15.37 -2.13 -3.27
N GLY A 166 -15.27 -3.12 -2.40
CA GLY A 166 -14.59 -3.04 -1.12
C GLY A 166 -15.48 -3.45 0.04
N GLU A 167 -14.98 -3.26 1.25
CA GLU A 167 -15.67 -3.63 2.48
C GLU A 167 -15.67 -2.51 3.51
N VAL A 168 -16.70 -2.48 4.35
CA VAL A 168 -16.78 -1.63 5.54
C VAL A 168 -17.27 -2.44 6.72
N ARG A 169 -16.49 -2.52 7.77
CA ARG A 169 -16.82 -3.27 8.99
C ARG A 169 -16.69 -2.42 10.25
N PHE A 170 -17.42 -2.82 11.30
CA PHE A 170 -17.43 -2.16 12.60
C PHE A 170 -17.13 -3.17 13.70
N HIS A 171 -16.16 -2.87 14.57
CA HIS A 171 -15.87 -3.69 15.74
C HIS A 171 -15.13 -2.86 16.80
N LYS A 172 -15.41 -3.13 18.08
CA LYS A 172 -14.80 -2.40 19.22
C LYS A 172 -13.27 -2.41 19.26
N ALA A 173 -12.63 -3.41 18.65
CA ALA A 173 -11.16 -3.49 18.58
C ALA A 173 -10.55 -2.37 17.72
N TYR A 174 -11.35 -1.69 16.90
CA TYR A 174 -10.91 -0.55 16.08
C TYR A 174 -11.34 0.81 16.65
N ASN A 175 -11.81 0.88 17.89
CA ASN A 175 -12.25 2.13 18.50
C ASN A 175 -11.14 3.20 18.56
N GLY A 176 -9.91 2.78 18.84
CA GLY A 176 -8.75 3.66 18.94
C GLY A 176 -7.85 3.65 17.69
N ASN A 177 -8.19 2.88 16.66
CA ASN A 177 -7.35 2.72 15.48
C ASN A 177 -8.18 2.18 14.31
N CYS A 178 -8.51 3.03 13.35
CA CYS A 178 -9.20 2.58 12.14
C CYS A 178 -8.21 1.95 11.14
N LEU A 179 -8.71 1.06 10.28
CA LEU A 179 -7.94 0.56 9.14
C LEU A 179 -8.49 1.15 7.84
N VAL A 180 -7.59 1.67 7.04
CA VAL A 180 -7.87 2.20 5.70
C VAL A 180 -6.91 1.51 4.73
N ASN A 181 -7.41 0.50 4.04
CA ASN A 181 -6.65 -0.27 3.08
C ASN A 181 -7.16 0.06 1.68
N ALA A 182 -6.28 0.56 0.82
CA ALA A 182 -6.60 0.95 -0.54
C ALA A 182 -6.03 -0.07 -1.54
N PHE A 183 -6.86 -0.48 -2.48
CA PHE A 183 -6.51 -1.36 -3.60
C PHE A 183 -6.64 -0.60 -4.90
N ALA A 184 -5.68 -0.78 -5.80
CA ALA A 184 -5.78 -0.31 -7.18
C ALA A 184 -5.33 -1.38 -8.16
N ALA A 185 -5.95 -1.36 -9.35
CA ALA A 185 -5.56 -2.18 -10.47
C ALA A 185 -5.55 -1.37 -11.76
N GLY A 186 -4.59 -1.67 -12.64
CA GLY A 186 -4.43 -1.02 -13.94
C GLY A 186 -4.13 -2.00 -15.05
N LEU A 187 -4.27 -1.53 -16.29
CA LEU A 187 -3.95 -2.28 -17.50
C LEU A 187 -2.66 -1.76 -18.12
N ALA A 188 -1.81 -2.70 -18.55
CA ALA A 188 -0.58 -2.43 -19.27
C ALA A 188 -0.42 -3.37 -20.47
N ASP A 189 0.44 -2.99 -21.42
CA ASP A 189 0.99 -3.91 -22.40
C ASP A 189 2.02 -4.80 -21.71
N ALA A 190 1.93 -6.12 -21.83
CA ALA A 190 2.76 -7.07 -21.11
C ALA A 190 4.26 -6.95 -21.44
N ASP A 191 4.61 -6.40 -22.60
CA ASP A 191 5.98 -6.14 -23.06
C ASP A 191 6.48 -4.73 -22.72
N LYS A 192 5.67 -3.90 -22.05
CA LYS A 192 5.99 -2.50 -21.68
C LYS A 192 5.80 -2.24 -20.19
N ILE A 193 6.30 -3.15 -19.36
CA ILE A 193 6.32 -2.95 -17.91
C ILE A 193 7.57 -2.14 -17.54
N PHE A 194 7.39 -1.11 -16.73
CA PHE A 194 8.47 -0.26 -16.21
C PHE A 194 8.88 -0.70 -14.82
N TYR A 195 10.17 -0.64 -14.56
CA TYR A 195 10.80 -1.06 -13.32
C TYR A 195 11.59 0.07 -12.68
N SER A 196 11.85 -0.06 -11.39
CA SER A 196 12.59 0.94 -10.61
C SER A 196 14.10 0.82 -10.73
N ALA A 197 14.66 -0.30 -11.19
CA ALA A 197 16.10 -0.52 -11.26
C ALA A 197 16.82 0.50 -12.16
N ALA A 198 17.70 1.34 -11.57
CA ALA A 198 18.53 2.28 -12.31
C ALA A 198 19.50 1.56 -13.24
N SER A 199 19.81 2.14 -14.39
CA SER A 199 20.77 1.56 -15.33
C SER A 199 21.60 2.65 -16.01
N GLY A 200 22.89 2.38 -16.17
CA GLY A 200 23.88 3.30 -16.73
C GLY A 200 24.50 4.22 -15.67
N VAL A 201 25.82 4.45 -15.79
CA VAL A 201 26.57 5.38 -14.95
C VAL A 201 26.53 6.78 -15.56
N GLY A 202 26.36 7.84 -14.74
CA GLY A 202 26.26 9.23 -15.18
C GLY A 202 24.93 9.58 -15.86
N MET A 203 23.90 8.74 -15.66
CA MET A 203 22.57 9.03 -16.17
C MET A 203 21.87 10.05 -15.28
N PRO A 204 21.13 11.02 -15.87
CA PRO A 204 20.39 12.02 -15.10
C PRO A 204 19.32 11.38 -14.21
N VAL A 205 19.33 11.77 -12.93
CA VAL A 205 18.24 11.49 -11.97
C VAL A 205 17.31 12.70 -11.97
N VAL A 206 16.05 12.49 -12.31
CA VAL A 206 15.07 13.54 -12.57
C VAL A 206 13.92 13.46 -11.57
N TYR A 207 13.65 14.60 -10.98
CA TYR A 207 12.48 14.85 -10.14
C TYR A 207 11.31 15.30 -11.02
N LEU A 208 10.13 14.74 -10.79
CA LEU A 208 8.92 14.98 -11.57
C LEU A 208 7.72 15.23 -10.64
N GLY A 209 6.84 16.15 -11.01
CA GLY A 209 5.52 16.32 -10.38
C GLY A 209 5.39 17.56 -9.50
N ALA A 210 4.78 17.41 -8.32
CA ALA A 210 4.54 18.50 -7.37
C ALA A 210 5.81 18.94 -6.64
N LYS A 211 5.81 20.14 -6.09
CA LYS A 211 6.93 20.67 -5.30
C LYS A 211 7.02 20.03 -3.91
N THR A 212 8.23 19.83 -3.43
CA THR A 212 8.52 19.33 -2.09
C THR A 212 8.16 20.37 -1.03
N GLY A 213 7.39 19.99 -0.02
CA GLY A 213 7.07 20.77 1.18
C GLY A 213 7.52 20.05 2.45
N ARG A 214 7.14 20.59 3.63
CA ARG A 214 7.43 19.99 4.94
C ARG A 214 6.41 18.95 5.39
N ASP A 215 5.38 18.70 4.58
CA ASP A 215 4.36 17.72 4.89
C ASP A 215 4.94 16.27 4.87
N GLY A 216 4.49 15.47 5.81
CA GLY A 216 4.88 14.07 5.94
C GLY A 216 6.31 13.82 6.45
N VAL A 217 7.08 14.83 6.86
CA VAL A 217 8.42 14.63 7.44
C VAL A 217 8.32 13.75 8.68
N GLY A 218 8.92 12.54 8.62
CA GLY A 218 8.83 11.53 9.67
C GLY A 218 7.57 10.66 9.63
N GLY A 219 6.77 10.72 8.57
CA GLY A 219 5.54 9.94 8.42
C GLY A 219 5.77 8.43 8.48
N ALA A 220 6.75 7.90 7.77
CA ALA A 220 7.10 6.48 7.79
C ALA A 220 7.51 5.99 9.19
N THR A 221 8.24 6.80 9.94
CA THR A 221 8.60 6.49 11.35
C THR A 221 7.36 6.51 12.24
N MET A 222 6.47 7.49 12.07
CA MET A 222 5.20 7.58 12.78
C MET A 222 4.30 6.37 12.50
N ALA A 223 4.25 5.88 11.27
CA ALA A 223 3.48 4.71 10.87
C ALA A 223 3.98 3.39 11.51
N SER A 224 5.15 3.40 12.14
CA SER A 224 5.76 2.28 12.87
C SER A 224 5.66 2.42 14.39
N ALA A 225 4.83 3.32 14.92
CA ALA A 225 4.65 3.59 16.34
C ALA A 225 3.21 3.29 16.82
N GLU A 226 3.07 2.89 18.09
CA GLU A 226 1.75 2.76 18.73
C GLU A 226 1.11 4.14 18.96
N PHE A 227 -0.22 4.17 19.03
CA PHE A 227 -0.97 5.37 19.37
C PHE A 227 -1.01 5.59 20.89
N ASP A 228 -0.86 6.86 21.28
CA ASP A 228 -1.01 7.37 22.63
C ASP A 228 -1.78 8.69 22.65
N ASP A 229 -1.90 9.31 23.83
CA ASP A 229 -2.63 10.59 24.00
C ASP A 229 -2.02 11.77 23.23
N THR A 230 -0.78 11.66 22.71
CA THR A 230 -0.06 12.70 21.96
C THR A 230 -0.26 12.60 20.45
N ILE A 231 -1.08 11.67 19.98
CA ILE A 231 -1.26 11.38 18.55
C ILE A 231 -1.71 12.60 17.74
N GLU A 232 -2.52 13.51 18.32
CA GLU A 232 -2.99 14.70 17.64
C GLU A 232 -1.88 15.72 17.40
N ASP A 233 -0.81 15.70 18.19
CA ASP A 233 0.38 16.55 18.01
C ASP A 233 1.21 16.13 16.78
N LYS A 234 0.99 14.92 16.28
CA LYS A 234 1.64 14.36 15.08
C LYS A 234 0.96 14.77 13.77
N ARG A 235 -0.04 15.66 13.81
CA ARG A 235 -0.76 16.15 12.63
C ARG A 235 0.15 16.69 11.50
N PRO A 236 1.26 17.38 11.76
CA PRO A 236 2.18 17.84 10.71
C PRO A 236 2.88 16.69 9.95
N THR A 237 2.90 15.45 10.47
CA THR A 237 3.47 14.28 9.80
C THR A 237 2.51 13.64 8.80
N VAL A 238 1.27 14.11 8.70
CA VAL A 238 0.28 13.62 7.72
C VAL A 238 0.49 14.35 6.41
N GLN A 239 0.51 13.58 5.33
CA GLN A 239 0.64 14.08 3.97
C GLN A 239 -0.65 14.80 3.53
N VAL A 240 -0.52 15.73 2.56
CA VAL A 240 -1.64 16.40 1.91
C VAL A 240 -1.67 15.98 0.44
N GLY A 241 -2.82 15.46 -0.01
CA GLY A 241 -2.99 14.98 -1.38
C GLY A 241 -3.67 15.98 -2.30
N ASP A 242 -3.20 16.07 -3.56
CA ASP A 242 -3.81 16.82 -4.66
C ASP A 242 -4.12 15.89 -5.84
N PRO A 243 -5.33 15.31 -5.89
CA PRO A 243 -5.69 14.35 -6.93
C PRO A 243 -5.71 14.94 -8.34
N PHE A 244 -5.89 16.25 -8.48
CA PHE A 244 -5.81 16.91 -9.79
C PHE A 244 -4.37 16.95 -10.31
N THR A 245 -3.42 17.28 -9.44
CA THR A 245 -1.99 17.21 -9.79
C THR A 245 -1.56 15.79 -10.09
N GLU A 246 -2.03 14.79 -9.31
CA GLU A 246 -1.69 13.39 -9.58
C GLU A 246 -2.28 12.88 -10.90
N LYS A 247 -3.49 13.31 -11.26
CA LYS A 247 -4.06 13.00 -12.58
C LYS A 247 -3.17 13.50 -13.71
N ARG A 248 -2.69 14.74 -13.62
CA ARG A 248 -1.77 15.31 -14.61
C ARG A 248 -0.44 14.55 -14.64
N LEU A 249 0.09 14.21 -13.46
CA LEU A 249 1.32 13.44 -13.32
C LEU A 249 1.22 12.08 -13.98
N MET A 250 0.13 11.34 -13.73
CA MET A 250 -0.12 10.07 -14.42
C MET A 250 -0.13 10.23 -15.93
N GLU A 251 -0.87 11.21 -16.46
CA GLU A 251 -0.95 11.42 -17.92
C GLU A 251 0.42 11.80 -18.50
N ALA A 252 1.20 12.64 -17.81
CA ALA A 252 2.55 12.99 -18.21
C ALA A 252 3.49 11.77 -18.21
N CYS A 253 3.46 10.95 -17.14
CA CYS A 253 4.26 9.74 -17.07
C CYS A 253 3.88 8.73 -18.17
N MET A 254 2.58 8.48 -18.35
CA MET A 254 2.10 7.55 -19.41
C MET A 254 2.47 8.03 -20.82
N GLU A 255 2.44 9.35 -21.09
CA GLU A 255 2.90 9.92 -22.36
C GLU A 255 4.41 9.77 -22.51
N LEU A 256 5.18 10.07 -21.46
CA LEU A 256 6.64 9.97 -21.45
C LEU A 256 7.12 8.54 -21.69
N MET A 257 6.48 7.56 -21.06
CA MET A 257 6.80 6.13 -21.20
C MET A 257 6.72 5.63 -22.65
N GLN A 258 5.93 6.29 -23.51
CA GLN A 258 5.84 5.92 -24.93
C GLN A 258 7.00 6.48 -25.78
N THR A 259 7.83 7.37 -25.22
CA THR A 259 8.90 8.06 -25.98
C THR A 259 10.24 7.32 -25.95
N GLY A 260 10.41 6.35 -25.03
CA GLY A 260 11.70 5.71 -24.74
C GLY A 260 12.65 6.55 -23.87
N ALA A 261 12.18 7.65 -23.30
CA ALA A 261 12.98 8.52 -22.43
C ALA A 261 13.22 7.93 -21.03
N VAL A 262 12.31 7.09 -20.55
CA VAL A 262 12.35 6.49 -19.21
C VAL A 262 13.27 5.26 -19.23
N ILE A 263 14.37 5.31 -18.45
CA ILE A 263 15.22 4.15 -18.17
C ILE A 263 14.65 3.37 -16.98
N SER A 264 14.36 4.08 -15.89
CA SER A 264 13.68 3.54 -14.71
C SER A 264 12.89 4.64 -14.03
N ILE A 265 11.86 4.26 -13.26
CA ILE A 265 10.98 5.20 -12.59
C ILE A 265 10.49 4.62 -11.27
N GLN A 266 10.36 5.48 -10.26
CA GLN A 266 9.89 5.13 -8.92
C GLN A 266 9.00 6.24 -8.40
N ASP A 267 7.92 5.91 -7.69
CA ASP A 267 7.14 6.92 -6.98
C ASP A 267 7.88 7.40 -5.71
N MET A 268 7.51 8.57 -5.21
CA MET A 268 7.97 9.08 -3.93
C MET A 268 6.84 8.91 -2.90
N GLY A 269 6.73 7.70 -2.37
CA GLY A 269 5.81 7.34 -1.30
C GLY A 269 6.40 7.58 0.09
N ALA A 270 6.40 6.56 0.93
CA ALA A 270 7.00 6.59 2.26
C ALA A 270 8.49 6.97 2.19
N ALA A 271 8.93 7.82 3.11
CA ALA A 271 10.28 8.39 3.14
C ALA A 271 10.70 9.16 1.87
N GLY A 272 9.77 9.46 0.98
CA GLY A 272 9.91 10.38 -0.15
C GLY A 272 11.14 10.15 -1.02
N LEU A 273 11.97 11.19 -1.21
CA LEU A 273 13.16 11.18 -2.05
C LEU A 273 14.23 10.17 -1.57
N THR A 274 14.28 9.90 -0.27
CA THR A 274 15.23 8.92 0.31
C THR A 274 14.94 7.52 -0.21
N CYS A 275 13.72 7.02 0.00
CA CYS A 275 13.36 5.65 -0.37
C CYS A 275 13.46 5.43 -1.88
N SER A 276 12.85 6.34 -2.67
CA SER A 276 12.88 6.22 -4.13
C SER A 276 14.30 6.18 -4.71
N ALA A 277 15.20 7.07 -4.25
CA ALA A 277 16.58 7.09 -4.75
C ALA A 277 17.39 5.86 -4.32
N VAL A 278 17.22 5.40 -3.07
CA VAL A 278 17.91 4.22 -2.55
C VAL A 278 17.44 2.95 -3.25
N GLU A 279 16.13 2.76 -3.43
CA GLU A 279 15.60 1.59 -4.11
C GLU A 279 16.03 1.50 -5.58
N MET A 280 16.00 2.64 -6.29
CA MET A 280 16.43 2.68 -7.70
C MET A 280 17.92 2.33 -7.82
N GLY A 281 18.76 2.88 -6.95
CA GLY A 281 20.20 2.62 -6.93
C GLY A 281 20.53 1.18 -6.55
N ASP A 282 19.93 0.66 -5.49
CA ASP A 282 20.17 -0.72 -5.00
C ASP A 282 19.78 -1.77 -6.05
N LYS A 283 18.56 -1.68 -6.60
CA LYS A 283 18.11 -2.59 -7.66
C LYS A 283 18.94 -2.51 -8.93
N GLY A 284 19.52 -1.34 -9.22
CA GLY A 284 20.36 -1.10 -10.38
C GLY A 284 21.85 -1.44 -10.16
N ASP A 285 22.25 -1.81 -8.96
CA ASP A 285 23.67 -1.99 -8.56
C ASP A 285 24.52 -0.73 -8.79
N LEU A 286 23.94 0.45 -8.52
CA LEU A 286 24.53 1.77 -8.74
C LEU A 286 24.41 2.63 -7.47
N GLY A 287 25.30 3.61 -7.33
CA GLY A 287 25.10 4.69 -6.38
C GLY A 287 24.29 5.83 -6.99
N VAL A 288 23.86 6.75 -6.13
CA VAL A 288 23.09 7.95 -6.52
C VAL A 288 23.68 9.19 -5.84
N ALA A 289 23.92 10.23 -6.62
CA ALA A 289 24.35 11.54 -6.13
C ALA A 289 23.26 12.57 -6.41
N LEU A 290 22.80 13.28 -5.36
CA LEU A 290 21.74 14.29 -5.45
C LEU A 290 22.25 15.67 -5.03
N ASP A 291 21.82 16.71 -5.77
CA ASP A 291 22.00 18.12 -5.50
C ASP A 291 20.66 18.74 -5.09
N LEU A 292 20.43 18.86 -3.80
CA LEU A 292 19.12 19.26 -3.27
C LEU A 292 18.72 20.71 -3.61
N GLU A 293 19.66 21.60 -3.89
CA GLU A 293 19.35 22.94 -4.37
C GLU A 293 18.59 22.96 -5.70
N LYS A 294 18.62 21.86 -6.44
CA LYS A 294 17.87 21.68 -7.71
C LYS A 294 16.48 21.10 -7.53
N VAL A 295 16.14 20.60 -6.33
CA VAL A 295 14.82 20.05 -6.03
C VAL A 295 13.79 21.17 -5.93
N PRO A 296 12.69 21.14 -6.70
CA PRO A 296 11.63 22.11 -6.58
C PRO A 296 10.98 22.07 -5.19
N THR A 297 10.95 23.21 -4.49
CA THR A 297 10.37 23.33 -3.14
C THR A 297 9.22 24.32 -3.12
N ARG A 298 8.21 24.06 -2.25
CA ARG A 298 7.11 25.00 -1.97
C ARG A 298 7.51 26.05 -0.93
N GLU A 299 8.47 25.71 -0.09
CA GLU A 299 8.84 26.50 1.07
C GLU A 299 10.32 26.90 0.98
N GLU A 300 10.59 28.10 1.47
CA GLU A 300 11.96 28.60 1.53
C GLU A 300 12.75 27.99 2.69
N ASN A 301 14.07 27.92 2.54
CA ASN A 301 15.02 27.50 3.58
C ASN A 301 14.77 26.10 4.14
N MET A 302 14.32 25.16 3.30
CA MET A 302 14.25 23.75 3.68
C MET A 302 15.66 23.19 3.91
N THR A 303 15.83 22.43 4.98
CA THR A 303 17.07 21.71 5.29
C THR A 303 17.19 20.43 4.45
N ALA A 304 18.41 19.88 4.35
CA ALA A 304 18.61 18.60 3.69
C ALA A 304 17.78 17.49 4.34
N TYR A 305 17.70 17.48 5.67
CA TYR A 305 16.85 16.57 6.44
C TYR A 305 15.37 16.63 6.00
N GLU A 306 14.80 17.84 5.98
CA GLU A 306 13.40 18.03 5.58
C GLU A 306 13.15 17.64 4.12
N MET A 307 14.06 17.95 3.20
CA MET A 307 13.91 17.63 1.78
C MET A 307 14.01 16.13 1.50
N MET A 308 14.92 15.43 2.18
CA MET A 308 15.11 13.99 2.02
C MET A 308 13.98 13.16 2.62
N LEU A 309 13.37 13.63 3.71
CA LEU A 309 12.35 12.90 4.47
C LEU A 309 10.92 13.41 4.28
N SER A 310 10.74 14.44 3.45
CA SER A 310 9.41 14.91 3.06
C SER A 310 8.66 13.81 2.31
N GLU A 311 7.40 13.59 2.69
CA GLU A 311 6.49 12.68 2.00
C GLU A 311 5.40 13.45 1.23
N SER A 312 5.72 14.68 0.75
CA SER A 312 4.84 15.40 -0.17
C SER A 312 4.43 14.49 -1.31
N GLN A 313 3.14 14.47 -1.59
CA GLN A 313 2.54 13.55 -2.56
C GLN A 313 2.76 14.03 -4.01
N GLU A 314 2.29 13.27 -4.96
CA GLU A 314 2.28 13.57 -6.40
C GLU A 314 3.68 13.84 -6.97
N ARG A 315 4.67 13.04 -6.52
CA ARG A 315 6.07 13.15 -6.96
C ARG A 315 6.60 11.80 -7.46
N MET A 316 7.46 11.86 -8.47
CA MET A 316 8.15 10.70 -9.03
C MET A 316 9.64 10.99 -9.15
N LEU A 317 10.46 9.95 -9.08
CA LEU A 317 11.89 9.97 -9.41
C LEU A 317 12.13 9.08 -10.63
N MET A 318 12.96 9.53 -11.56
CA MET A 318 13.22 8.83 -12.81
C MET A 318 14.71 8.88 -13.15
N VAL A 319 15.22 7.79 -13.72
CA VAL A 319 16.48 7.83 -14.49
C VAL A 319 16.16 8.02 -15.95
N LEU A 320 16.72 9.07 -16.54
CA LEU A 320 16.39 9.55 -17.88
C LEU A 320 17.46 9.13 -18.90
N ASN A 321 17.01 8.77 -20.11
CA ASN A 321 17.88 8.76 -21.28
C ASN A 321 18.27 10.20 -21.65
N PRO A 322 19.57 10.61 -21.51
CA PRO A 322 20.00 11.98 -21.69
C PRO A 322 19.76 12.52 -23.12
N GLU A 323 19.70 11.64 -24.11
CA GLU A 323 19.42 12.04 -25.50
C GLU A 323 17.98 12.55 -25.69
N LEU A 324 17.07 12.19 -24.77
CA LEU A 324 15.64 12.52 -24.82
C LEU A 324 15.21 13.55 -23.76
N GLU A 325 16.16 14.25 -23.12
CA GLU A 325 15.87 15.26 -22.09
C GLU A 325 14.88 16.32 -22.58
N ALA A 326 15.12 16.88 -23.77
CA ALA A 326 14.24 17.91 -24.34
C ALA A 326 12.82 17.40 -24.60
N VAL A 327 12.66 16.13 -24.98
CA VAL A 327 11.36 15.47 -25.16
C VAL A 327 10.67 15.33 -23.81
N ALA A 328 11.37 14.81 -22.81
CA ALA A 328 10.84 14.63 -21.47
C ALA A 328 10.38 15.96 -20.85
N LYS A 329 11.23 16.98 -20.94
CA LYS A 329 10.89 18.32 -20.45
C LYS A 329 9.64 18.88 -21.16
N ALA A 330 9.53 18.73 -22.47
CA ALA A 330 8.38 19.22 -23.22
C ALA A 330 7.07 18.54 -22.82
N VAL A 331 7.09 17.24 -22.46
CA VAL A 331 5.92 16.54 -21.92
C VAL A 331 5.49 17.16 -20.60
N PHE A 332 6.42 17.36 -19.65
CA PHE A 332 6.10 17.93 -18.34
C PHE A 332 5.68 19.41 -18.42
N ASP A 333 6.30 20.20 -19.29
CA ASP A 333 5.86 21.58 -19.56
C ASP A 333 4.41 21.62 -20.14
N LYS A 334 4.05 20.67 -21.02
CA LYS A 334 2.68 20.53 -21.56
C LYS A 334 1.65 20.28 -20.45
N TRP A 335 2.00 19.45 -19.47
CA TRP A 335 1.12 19.09 -18.36
C TRP A 335 1.20 20.05 -17.17
N ASP A 336 2.00 21.14 -17.28
CA ASP A 336 2.21 22.13 -16.22
C ASP A 336 2.67 21.49 -14.91
N LEU A 337 3.75 20.70 -14.99
CA LEU A 337 4.37 19.98 -13.88
C LEU A 337 5.86 20.30 -13.79
N ASP A 338 6.42 20.27 -12.59
CA ASP A 338 7.84 20.44 -12.40
C ASP A 338 8.64 19.27 -12.99
N PHE A 339 9.76 19.61 -13.65
CA PHE A 339 10.75 18.70 -14.19
C PHE A 339 12.13 19.25 -13.84
N ALA A 340 12.89 18.53 -13.03
CA ALA A 340 14.21 19.00 -12.62
C ALA A 340 15.22 17.84 -12.56
N ILE A 341 16.39 18.03 -13.21
CA ILE A 341 17.52 17.11 -13.04
C ILE A 341 18.16 17.43 -11.71
N VAL A 342 17.98 16.53 -10.75
CA VAL A 342 18.40 16.72 -9.34
C VAL A 342 19.66 15.95 -8.99
N GLY A 343 20.20 15.16 -9.91
CA GLY A 343 21.39 14.37 -9.65
C GLY A 343 21.75 13.44 -10.81
N GLU A 344 22.58 12.47 -10.49
CA GLU A 344 23.07 11.46 -11.42
C GLU A 344 23.30 10.10 -10.74
N THR A 345 23.27 9.03 -11.52
CA THR A 345 23.74 7.71 -11.12
C THR A 345 25.26 7.66 -11.15
N ILE A 346 25.87 7.00 -10.15
CA ILE A 346 27.33 6.86 -10.03
C ILE A 346 27.75 5.39 -9.94
N ALA A 347 29.00 5.09 -10.28
CA ALA A 347 29.51 3.72 -10.26
C ALA A 347 29.81 3.20 -8.85
N GLU A 348 30.13 4.11 -7.94
CA GLU A 348 30.47 3.78 -6.55
C GLU A 348 29.19 3.44 -5.78
N ASP A 349 29.24 2.46 -4.89
CA ASP A 349 28.16 2.15 -3.93
C ASP A 349 28.04 3.24 -2.88
N ARG A 350 27.56 4.42 -3.31
CA ARG A 350 27.42 5.61 -2.45
C ARG A 350 26.09 6.31 -2.67
N PHE A 351 25.53 6.80 -1.60
CA PHE A 351 24.42 7.74 -1.58
C PHE A 351 24.94 9.10 -1.13
N LEU A 352 25.13 10.00 -2.09
CA LEU A 352 25.74 11.31 -1.87
C LEU A 352 24.69 12.40 -1.94
N ILE A 353 24.52 13.16 -0.87
CA ILE A 353 23.56 14.26 -0.79
C ILE A 353 24.30 15.56 -0.58
N ARG A 354 24.07 16.55 -1.47
CA ARG A 354 24.62 17.90 -1.38
C ARG A 354 23.51 18.93 -1.27
N LEU A 355 23.78 19.98 -0.52
CA LEU A 355 22.92 21.17 -0.46
C LEU A 355 23.81 22.42 -0.41
N ASN A 356 23.62 23.33 -1.36
CA ASN A 356 24.43 24.55 -1.53
C ASN A 356 25.95 24.24 -1.63
N GLY A 357 26.29 23.15 -2.33
CA GLY A 357 27.66 22.69 -2.50
C GLY A 357 28.28 21.97 -1.30
N GLU A 358 27.60 21.92 -0.15
CA GLU A 358 28.05 21.19 1.03
C GLU A 358 27.56 19.75 1.02
N LEU A 359 28.42 18.80 1.39
CA LEU A 359 28.06 17.38 1.55
C LEU A 359 27.27 17.22 2.85
N LYS A 360 26.00 16.77 2.76
CA LYS A 360 25.10 16.55 3.89
C LYS A 360 24.95 15.08 4.27
N ALA A 361 25.13 14.18 3.30
CA ALA A 361 25.19 12.74 3.55
C ALA A 361 26.15 12.07 2.58
N ASP A 362 26.87 11.06 3.10
CA ASP A 362 27.79 10.21 2.37
C ASP A 362 27.72 8.79 2.95
N LEU A 363 26.83 7.97 2.40
CA LEU A 363 26.44 6.68 2.93
C LEU A 363 26.70 5.56 1.92
N PRO A 364 27.03 4.33 2.36
CA PRO A 364 26.98 3.17 1.48
C PRO A 364 25.53 2.86 1.13
N LEU A 365 25.16 2.96 -0.15
CA LEU A 365 23.77 2.88 -0.60
C LEU A 365 23.15 1.51 -0.28
N LYS A 366 23.85 0.42 -0.59
CA LYS A 366 23.38 -0.94 -0.33
C LYS A 366 23.20 -1.25 1.16
N ALA A 367 23.92 -0.55 2.04
CA ALA A 367 23.72 -0.70 3.47
C ALA A 367 22.37 -0.15 3.95
N LEU A 368 21.82 0.84 3.26
CA LEU A 368 20.51 1.42 3.60
C LEU A 368 19.36 0.44 3.34
N SER A 369 19.42 -0.31 2.25
CA SER A 369 18.37 -1.28 1.85
C SER A 369 18.64 -2.69 2.37
N GLY A 370 19.86 -3.18 2.26
CA GLY A 370 20.23 -4.59 2.44
C GLY A 370 20.68 -4.99 3.85
N THR A 371 21.10 -4.03 4.69
CA THR A 371 21.61 -4.32 6.04
C THR A 371 20.67 -3.88 7.17
N ALA A 372 19.45 -3.46 6.84
CA ALA A 372 18.43 -3.24 7.86
C ALA A 372 18.28 -4.50 8.73
N PRO A 373 18.18 -4.35 10.06
CA PRO A 373 18.02 -5.48 10.95
C PRO A 373 16.84 -6.37 10.53
N GLU A 374 17.03 -7.69 10.56
CA GLU A 374 15.95 -8.66 10.35
C GLU A 374 15.76 -9.44 11.64
N TYR A 375 14.62 -9.25 12.29
CA TYR A 375 14.35 -9.84 13.59
C TYR A 375 13.64 -11.19 13.48
N ASP A 376 14.20 -12.21 14.13
CA ASP A 376 13.49 -13.44 14.43
C ASP A 376 12.72 -13.26 15.76
N ARG A 377 11.57 -12.60 15.69
CA ARG A 377 10.75 -12.30 16.86
C ARG A 377 10.24 -13.59 17.50
N PRO A 378 10.30 -13.70 18.84
CA PRO A 378 9.68 -14.81 19.53
C PRO A 378 8.16 -14.78 19.33
N TRP A 379 7.57 -15.95 19.13
CA TRP A 379 6.12 -16.06 18.95
C TRP A 379 5.55 -17.31 19.62
N VAL A 380 4.26 -17.25 19.95
CA VAL A 380 3.49 -18.36 20.50
C VAL A 380 2.23 -18.58 19.66
N PRO A 381 1.85 -19.82 19.36
CA PRO A 381 0.63 -20.09 18.61
C PRO A 381 -0.59 -19.64 19.40
N THR A 382 -1.62 -19.15 18.71
CA THR A 382 -2.90 -18.83 19.32
C THR A 382 -3.52 -20.11 19.88
N PRO A 383 -3.91 -20.16 21.16
CA PRO A 383 -4.59 -21.33 21.71
C PRO A 383 -5.91 -21.61 20.97
N PRO A 384 -6.27 -22.88 20.76
CA PRO A 384 -7.57 -23.22 20.18
C PRO A 384 -8.72 -22.55 20.92
N ALA A 385 -9.67 -22.00 20.17
CA ALA A 385 -10.89 -21.46 20.76
C ALA A 385 -11.67 -22.55 21.52
N ALA A 386 -12.25 -22.18 22.65
CA ALA A 386 -13.08 -23.10 23.41
C ALA A 386 -14.31 -23.52 22.56
N THR A 387 -14.53 -24.80 22.42
CA THR A 387 -15.72 -25.32 21.75
C THR A 387 -16.97 -24.95 22.54
N LEU A 388 -17.94 -24.35 21.90
CA LEU A 388 -19.25 -24.10 22.50
C LEU A 388 -19.97 -25.42 22.74
N VAL A 389 -20.06 -25.82 23.98
CA VAL A 389 -20.68 -27.11 24.36
C VAL A 389 -22.22 -27.02 24.34
N ASN A 390 -22.77 -25.83 24.60
CA ASN A 390 -24.21 -25.59 24.58
C ASN A 390 -24.50 -24.31 23.81
N VAL A 391 -25.05 -24.43 22.61
CA VAL A 391 -25.63 -23.30 21.88
C VAL A 391 -27.06 -23.11 22.39
N PRO A 392 -27.41 -21.95 22.95
CA PRO A 392 -28.78 -21.72 23.41
C PRO A 392 -29.75 -21.76 22.24
N GLU A 393 -30.93 -22.35 22.45
CA GLU A 393 -32.01 -22.20 21.49
C GLU A 393 -32.42 -20.73 21.43
N VAL A 394 -32.50 -20.17 20.20
CA VAL A 394 -32.95 -18.81 19.96
C VAL A 394 -34.16 -18.81 19.03
N ASP A 395 -35.09 -17.88 19.20
CA ASP A 395 -36.14 -17.64 18.22
C ASP A 395 -35.51 -17.14 16.92
N ILE A 396 -35.81 -17.81 15.81
CA ILE A 396 -35.21 -17.50 14.50
C ILE A 396 -35.56 -16.08 14.04
N SER A 397 -36.79 -15.61 14.30
CA SER A 397 -37.22 -14.27 13.90
C SER A 397 -36.49 -13.19 14.72
N GLU A 398 -36.32 -13.42 16.02
CA GLU A 398 -35.58 -12.52 16.90
C GLU A 398 -34.09 -12.49 16.51
N ALA A 399 -33.47 -13.65 16.26
CA ALA A 399 -32.10 -13.76 15.78
C ALA A 399 -31.91 -13.03 14.45
N LEU A 400 -32.82 -13.22 13.49
CA LEU A 400 -32.78 -12.56 12.20
C LEU A 400 -32.85 -11.03 12.34
N LEU A 401 -33.80 -10.51 13.14
CA LEU A 401 -33.94 -9.08 13.39
C LEU A 401 -32.71 -8.50 14.08
N THR A 402 -32.12 -9.22 15.03
CA THR A 402 -30.89 -8.82 15.71
C THR A 402 -29.70 -8.74 14.76
N ILE A 403 -29.53 -9.75 13.91
CA ILE A 403 -28.45 -9.78 12.90
C ILE A 403 -28.62 -8.66 11.89
N MET A 404 -29.82 -8.52 11.29
CA MET A 404 -30.11 -7.51 10.28
C MET A 404 -30.06 -6.07 10.84
N GLY A 405 -30.34 -5.91 12.13
CA GLY A 405 -30.22 -4.63 12.84
C GLY A 405 -28.79 -4.28 13.26
N SER A 406 -27.82 -5.20 13.08
CA SER A 406 -26.43 -4.92 13.49
C SER A 406 -25.73 -3.99 12.49
N PRO A 407 -24.76 -3.18 12.94
CA PRO A 407 -24.01 -2.28 12.06
C PRO A 407 -23.30 -2.99 10.90
N ASN A 408 -22.86 -4.23 11.09
CA ASN A 408 -22.13 -4.98 10.06
C ASN A 408 -23.04 -5.50 8.93
N TYR A 409 -24.33 -5.57 9.14
CA TYR A 409 -25.31 -6.01 8.11
C TYR A 409 -26.19 -4.87 7.59
N SER A 410 -25.97 -3.63 8.05
CA SER A 410 -26.67 -2.45 7.51
C SER A 410 -26.18 -2.14 6.09
N SER A 411 -27.05 -1.46 5.31
CA SER A 411 -26.71 -1.03 3.94
C SER A 411 -25.44 -0.16 3.91
N ARG A 412 -24.57 -0.41 2.94
CA ARG A 412 -23.38 0.41 2.63
C ARG A 412 -23.63 1.43 1.53
N ALA A 413 -24.89 1.61 1.10
CA ALA A 413 -25.24 2.52 0.00
C ALA A 413 -24.70 3.93 0.23
N TRP A 414 -24.77 4.46 1.46
CA TRP A 414 -24.22 5.79 1.77
C TRP A 414 -22.71 5.87 1.47
N VAL A 415 -21.94 4.82 1.70
CA VAL A 415 -20.51 4.78 1.44
C VAL A 415 -20.23 4.82 -0.06
N TRP A 416 -20.70 3.83 -0.80
CA TRP A 416 -20.36 3.72 -2.22
C TRP A 416 -21.08 4.75 -3.12
N GLN A 417 -22.13 5.43 -2.65
CA GLN A 417 -22.74 6.57 -3.34
C GLN A 417 -21.85 7.82 -3.35
N GLN A 418 -20.84 7.91 -2.47
CA GLN A 418 -19.84 8.98 -2.49
C GLN A 418 -18.77 8.77 -3.59
N TYR A 419 -18.66 7.55 -4.09
CA TYR A 419 -17.66 7.16 -5.05
C TYR A 419 -18.21 7.16 -6.48
N ASP A 420 -17.43 7.69 -7.43
CA ASP A 420 -17.72 7.45 -8.84
C ASP A 420 -17.27 6.02 -9.18
N HIS A 421 -18.22 5.13 -9.32
CA HIS A 421 -17.99 3.75 -9.73
C HIS A 421 -18.24 3.51 -11.22
N MET A 422 -18.50 4.57 -12.01
CA MET A 422 -18.84 4.49 -13.42
C MET A 422 -17.90 5.29 -14.33
N VAL A 423 -16.97 6.07 -13.77
CA VAL A 423 -16.00 6.83 -14.57
C VAL A 423 -15.21 5.90 -15.50
N GLY A 424 -14.97 6.35 -16.74
CA GLY A 424 -14.38 5.50 -17.79
C GLY A 424 -15.40 4.63 -18.53
N ALA A 425 -16.63 4.45 -17.99
CA ALA A 425 -17.73 3.68 -18.57
C ALA A 425 -17.48 2.18 -18.80
N ASP A 426 -16.44 1.61 -18.16
CA ASP A 426 -16.08 0.19 -18.29
C ASP A 426 -16.56 -0.69 -17.12
N THR A 427 -17.17 -0.11 -16.09
CA THR A 427 -17.73 -0.88 -14.97
C THR A 427 -18.99 -1.62 -15.37
N VAL A 428 -18.96 -2.94 -15.26
CA VAL A 428 -20.08 -3.85 -15.63
C VAL A 428 -20.85 -4.28 -14.40
N VAL A 429 -20.17 -4.55 -13.29
CA VAL A 429 -20.78 -4.89 -12.00
C VAL A 429 -20.38 -3.85 -10.96
N ARG A 430 -21.40 -3.19 -10.41
CA ARG A 430 -21.27 -2.12 -9.42
C ARG A 430 -21.10 -2.68 -8.01
N PRO A 431 -20.72 -1.82 -7.02
CA PRO A 431 -20.71 -2.22 -5.62
C PRO A 431 -22.01 -2.90 -5.16
N GLY A 432 -21.88 -3.97 -4.37
CA GLY A 432 -23.00 -4.75 -3.83
C GLY A 432 -23.14 -6.16 -4.41
N SER A 433 -22.17 -6.62 -5.18
CA SER A 433 -22.03 -8.01 -5.63
C SER A 433 -20.81 -8.67 -4.98
N ASP A 434 -20.58 -9.95 -5.24
CA ASP A 434 -19.43 -10.72 -4.69
C ASP A 434 -18.09 -10.18 -5.19
N SER A 435 -18.04 -9.66 -6.42
CA SER A 435 -16.90 -8.89 -6.94
C SER A 435 -17.34 -7.74 -7.82
N GLY A 436 -16.52 -6.70 -7.92
CA GLY A 436 -16.65 -5.65 -8.92
C GLY A 436 -16.08 -6.13 -10.25
N VAL A 437 -16.71 -5.79 -11.37
CA VAL A 437 -16.27 -6.23 -12.71
C VAL A 437 -16.11 -5.03 -13.63
N VAL A 438 -14.94 -4.97 -14.28
CA VAL A 438 -14.59 -3.94 -15.27
C VAL A 438 -14.22 -4.63 -16.58
N ARG A 439 -14.80 -4.18 -17.69
CA ARG A 439 -14.38 -4.69 -19.01
C ARG A 439 -12.99 -4.20 -19.37
N VAL A 440 -12.25 -5.00 -20.11
CA VAL A 440 -11.01 -4.58 -20.77
C VAL A 440 -11.39 -3.90 -22.06
N HIS A 441 -11.29 -2.56 -22.08
CA HIS A 441 -11.77 -1.73 -23.19
C HIS A 441 -11.25 -2.20 -24.54
N GLY A 442 -12.14 -2.28 -25.55
CA GLY A 442 -11.81 -2.71 -26.91
C GLY A 442 -11.62 -4.22 -27.09
N THR A 443 -11.91 -5.03 -26.06
CA THR A 443 -11.87 -6.50 -26.12
C THR A 443 -13.18 -7.11 -25.61
N GLU A 444 -13.30 -8.44 -25.69
CA GLU A 444 -14.40 -9.20 -25.06
C GLU A 444 -14.12 -9.49 -23.58
N LYS A 445 -12.88 -9.30 -23.11
CA LYS A 445 -12.43 -9.64 -21.75
C LYS A 445 -13.00 -8.71 -20.70
N ALA A 446 -13.09 -9.23 -19.46
CA ALA A 446 -13.34 -8.46 -18.27
C ALA A 446 -12.48 -8.95 -17.10
N LEU A 447 -12.22 -8.05 -16.16
CA LEU A 447 -11.51 -8.34 -14.93
C LEU A 447 -12.48 -8.19 -13.75
N ALA A 448 -12.44 -9.17 -12.85
CA ALA A 448 -13.17 -9.15 -11.59
C ALA A 448 -12.21 -8.90 -10.44
N PHE A 449 -12.64 -8.12 -9.44
CA PHE A 449 -11.85 -7.72 -8.30
C PHE A 449 -12.66 -7.88 -7.01
N THR A 450 -12.01 -8.42 -5.98
CA THR A 450 -12.60 -8.52 -4.63
C THR A 450 -11.56 -8.25 -3.55
N SER A 451 -12.01 -7.90 -2.35
CA SER A 451 -11.17 -7.77 -1.16
C SER A 451 -11.87 -8.39 0.04
N ASP A 452 -11.22 -9.33 0.72
CA ASP A 452 -11.88 -10.18 1.70
C ASP A 452 -11.01 -10.43 2.94
N VAL A 453 -11.64 -10.40 4.12
CA VAL A 453 -11.13 -10.93 5.38
C VAL A 453 -12.23 -10.99 6.43
N THR A 454 -12.22 -12.03 7.27
CA THR A 454 -13.03 -12.09 8.49
C THR A 454 -12.13 -12.05 9.73
N PRO A 455 -11.82 -10.85 10.29
CA PRO A 455 -10.84 -10.69 11.37
C PRO A 455 -11.14 -11.50 12.64
N ARG A 456 -12.41 -11.75 12.92
CA ARG A 456 -12.82 -12.58 14.07
C ARG A 456 -12.40 -14.04 13.90
N TYR A 457 -12.41 -14.55 12.67
CA TYR A 457 -11.90 -15.91 12.38
C TYR A 457 -10.39 -15.96 12.55
N CYS A 458 -9.67 -14.96 12.03
CA CYS A 458 -8.24 -14.84 12.24
C CYS A 458 -7.86 -14.72 13.73
N LYS A 459 -8.69 -14.07 14.55
CA LYS A 459 -8.50 -13.99 16.00
C LYS A 459 -8.73 -15.34 16.70
N ALA A 460 -9.72 -16.09 16.27
CA ALA A 460 -10.07 -17.39 16.85
C ALA A 460 -9.05 -18.48 16.48
N ASN A 461 -8.65 -18.51 15.21
CA ASN A 461 -7.64 -19.42 14.66
C ASN A 461 -6.93 -18.74 13.48
N PRO A 462 -5.72 -18.18 13.68
CA PRO A 462 -5.02 -17.44 12.64
C PRO A 462 -4.78 -18.23 11.35
N VAL A 463 -4.43 -19.52 11.46
CA VAL A 463 -4.17 -20.36 10.29
C VAL A 463 -5.45 -20.55 9.47
N GLU A 464 -6.54 -20.98 10.12
CA GLU A 464 -7.82 -21.19 9.41
C GLU A 464 -8.43 -19.87 8.93
N GLY A 465 -8.28 -18.78 9.69
CA GLY A 465 -8.72 -17.44 9.29
C GLY A 465 -7.98 -16.93 8.06
N GLY A 466 -6.66 -17.17 7.96
CA GLY A 466 -5.87 -16.87 6.77
C GLY A 466 -6.32 -17.67 5.56
N LYS A 467 -6.55 -18.99 5.71
CA LYS A 467 -7.11 -19.83 4.64
C LYS A 467 -8.46 -19.34 4.16
N GLN A 468 -9.34 -18.98 5.09
CA GLN A 468 -10.69 -18.52 4.77
C GLN A 468 -10.69 -17.20 3.98
N ALA A 469 -9.78 -16.25 4.29
CA ALA A 469 -9.68 -15.00 3.55
C ALA A 469 -9.35 -15.25 2.06
N VAL A 470 -8.38 -16.12 1.77
CA VAL A 470 -8.03 -16.50 0.39
C VAL A 470 -9.17 -17.27 -0.28
N ALA A 471 -9.77 -18.23 0.43
CA ALA A 471 -10.85 -19.06 -0.11
C ALA A 471 -12.13 -18.24 -0.37
N GLU A 472 -12.42 -17.23 0.45
CA GLU A 472 -13.53 -16.30 0.24
C GLU A 472 -13.29 -15.47 -1.03
N ALA A 473 -12.11 -14.86 -1.17
CA ALA A 473 -11.74 -14.12 -2.38
C ALA A 473 -11.84 -15.00 -3.64
N TYR A 474 -11.34 -16.23 -3.59
CA TYR A 474 -11.46 -17.19 -4.68
C TYR A 474 -12.92 -17.46 -5.07
N ARG A 475 -13.78 -17.75 -4.07
CA ARG A 475 -15.21 -18.02 -4.31
C ARG A 475 -15.93 -16.81 -4.87
N ASN A 476 -15.63 -15.60 -4.39
CA ASN A 476 -16.25 -14.36 -4.86
C ASN A 476 -15.96 -14.09 -6.34
N LEU A 477 -14.73 -14.34 -6.78
CA LEU A 477 -14.37 -14.28 -8.20
C LEU A 477 -15.10 -15.34 -9.03
N CYS A 478 -15.13 -16.60 -8.56
CA CYS A 478 -15.84 -17.68 -9.24
C CYS A 478 -17.36 -17.43 -9.30
N ALA A 479 -17.96 -16.88 -8.23
CA ALA A 479 -19.39 -16.60 -8.17
C ALA A 479 -19.84 -15.56 -9.21
N THR A 480 -18.94 -14.67 -9.63
CA THR A 480 -19.20 -13.73 -10.73
C THR A 480 -18.81 -14.24 -12.11
N GLY A 481 -18.28 -15.46 -12.22
CA GLY A 481 -17.90 -16.10 -13.48
C GLY A 481 -16.44 -15.92 -13.87
N ALA A 482 -15.63 -15.26 -13.04
CA ALA A 482 -14.22 -15.05 -13.33
C ALA A 482 -13.36 -16.26 -12.91
N ARG A 483 -12.33 -16.55 -13.70
CA ARG A 483 -11.26 -17.46 -13.29
C ARG A 483 -10.26 -16.68 -12.41
N PRO A 484 -10.06 -17.07 -11.15
CA PRO A 484 -9.06 -16.46 -10.29
C PRO A 484 -7.65 -16.56 -10.88
N LEU A 485 -6.84 -15.50 -10.72
CA LEU A 485 -5.48 -15.42 -11.26
C LEU A 485 -4.42 -15.31 -10.18
N ALA A 486 -4.55 -14.32 -9.29
CA ALA A 486 -3.54 -13.99 -8.29
C ALA A 486 -4.11 -13.11 -7.18
N THR A 487 -3.33 -12.96 -6.11
CA THR A 487 -3.69 -12.15 -4.94
C THR A 487 -2.62 -11.12 -4.60
N THR A 488 -3.05 -10.11 -3.86
CA THR A 488 -2.21 -9.22 -3.05
C THR A 488 -2.64 -9.35 -1.60
N ASP A 489 -1.70 -9.36 -0.65
CA ASP A 489 -2.01 -9.39 0.77
C ASP A 489 -1.77 -8.04 1.42
N ASN A 490 -2.61 -7.69 2.39
CA ASN A 490 -2.45 -6.50 3.21
C ASN A 490 -2.61 -6.89 4.68
N LEU A 491 -1.47 -7.02 5.37
CA LEU A 491 -1.36 -7.63 6.68
C LEU A 491 -1.39 -6.56 7.78
N ASN A 492 -2.51 -6.42 8.47
CA ASN A 492 -2.68 -5.44 9.55
C ASN A 492 -2.73 -6.14 10.91
N PHE A 493 -1.74 -5.86 11.77
CA PHE A 493 -1.59 -6.48 13.09
C PHE A 493 -1.15 -5.45 14.15
N GLY A 494 -1.25 -5.82 15.41
CA GLY A 494 -0.74 -5.05 16.54
C GLY A 494 0.79 -5.10 16.63
N ASN A 495 1.31 -4.89 17.84
CA ASN A 495 2.75 -4.83 18.09
C ASN A 495 3.41 -6.22 17.97
N PRO A 496 4.33 -6.42 17.00
CA PRO A 496 5.00 -7.70 16.74
C PRO A 496 6.01 -8.10 17.83
N GLU A 497 6.34 -7.20 18.76
CA GLU A 497 7.19 -7.50 19.90
C GLU A 497 6.48 -8.32 20.97
N LYS A 498 5.13 -8.39 20.91
CA LYS A 498 4.30 -9.26 21.75
C LYS A 498 4.22 -10.65 21.12
N PRO A 499 4.71 -11.72 21.79
CA PRO A 499 4.77 -13.06 21.18
C PRO A 499 3.42 -13.60 20.72
N GLU A 500 2.33 -13.25 21.38
CA GLU A 500 0.97 -13.64 20.98
C GLU A 500 0.50 -12.93 19.70
N ILE A 501 0.89 -11.67 19.50
CA ILE A 501 0.57 -10.91 18.27
C ILE A 501 1.43 -11.42 17.11
N MET A 502 2.72 -11.64 17.36
CA MET A 502 3.59 -12.25 16.36
C MET A 502 3.10 -13.64 15.96
N GLY A 503 2.57 -14.43 16.91
CA GLY A 503 1.95 -15.73 16.61
C GLY A 503 0.69 -15.63 15.75
N GLN A 504 -0.10 -14.56 15.89
CA GLN A 504 -1.23 -14.30 14.97
C GLN A 504 -0.75 -14.00 13.56
N LEU A 505 0.29 -13.15 13.40
CA LEU A 505 0.87 -12.84 12.11
C LEU A 505 1.41 -14.10 11.43
N VAL A 506 2.24 -14.87 12.12
CA VAL A 506 2.82 -16.13 11.61
C VAL A 506 1.74 -17.10 11.19
N GLY A 507 0.73 -17.33 12.05
CA GLY A 507 -0.36 -18.25 11.74
C GLY A 507 -1.19 -17.81 10.53
N CYS A 508 -1.49 -16.51 10.40
CA CYS A 508 -2.21 -16.00 9.24
C CYS A 508 -1.38 -16.17 7.95
N ILE A 509 -0.09 -15.84 7.96
CA ILE A 509 0.81 -16.03 6.79
C ILE A 509 0.86 -17.52 6.39
N GLN A 510 0.98 -18.43 7.35
CA GLN A 510 0.94 -19.88 7.07
C GLN A 510 -0.36 -20.30 6.39
N GLY A 511 -1.50 -19.88 6.94
CA GLY A 511 -2.82 -20.19 6.37
C GLY A 511 -3.02 -19.61 4.97
N ILE A 512 -2.62 -18.35 4.76
CA ILE A 512 -2.66 -17.70 3.44
C ILE A 512 -1.81 -18.50 2.43
N GLY A 513 -0.57 -18.83 2.80
CA GLY A 513 0.33 -19.61 1.92
C GLY A 513 -0.22 -20.99 1.55
N GLU A 514 -0.78 -21.71 2.53
CA GLU A 514 -1.40 -23.03 2.28
C GLU A 514 -2.60 -22.93 1.32
N ALA A 515 -3.46 -21.94 1.50
CA ALA A 515 -4.62 -21.74 0.63
C ALA A 515 -4.23 -21.28 -0.77
N CYS A 516 -3.27 -20.36 -0.89
CA CYS A 516 -2.75 -19.89 -2.17
C CYS A 516 -2.14 -21.03 -2.99
N LEU A 517 -1.37 -21.92 -2.35
CA LEU A 517 -0.85 -23.13 -2.99
C LEU A 517 -1.95 -24.09 -3.43
N ALA A 518 -2.95 -24.32 -2.60
CA ALA A 518 -4.04 -25.24 -2.89
C ALA A 518 -4.98 -24.76 -4.01
N LEU A 519 -5.06 -23.45 -4.21
CA LEU A 519 -5.97 -22.80 -5.16
C LEU A 519 -5.27 -22.21 -6.38
N ASP A 520 -3.96 -22.42 -6.54
CA ASP A 520 -3.14 -21.87 -7.63
C ASP A 520 -3.27 -20.34 -7.75
N MET A 521 -3.29 -19.63 -6.59
CA MET A 521 -3.40 -18.18 -6.50
C MET A 521 -2.11 -17.56 -5.92
N PRO A 522 -1.08 -17.32 -6.73
CA PRO A 522 0.17 -16.72 -6.24
C PRO A 522 -0.07 -15.32 -5.67
N ILE A 523 0.74 -14.94 -4.67
CA ILE A 523 0.78 -13.60 -4.10
C ILE A 523 1.82 -12.80 -4.89
N VAL A 524 1.37 -11.77 -5.60
CA VAL A 524 2.23 -11.00 -6.51
C VAL A 524 2.63 -9.64 -5.97
N SER A 525 1.98 -9.17 -4.92
CA SER A 525 2.29 -7.93 -4.21
C SER A 525 1.73 -7.98 -2.80
N GLY A 526 2.07 -7.02 -1.97
CA GLY A 526 1.50 -6.92 -0.63
C GLY A 526 2.06 -5.75 0.17
N ASN A 527 1.54 -5.62 1.40
CA ASN A 527 1.95 -4.62 2.37
C ASN A 527 1.76 -5.17 3.79
N VAL A 528 2.60 -4.75 4.72
CA VAL A 528 2.47 -5.08 6.14
C VAL A 528 2.39 -3.80 6.96
N SER A 529 1.35 -3.67 7.76
CA SER A 529 1.14 -2.62 8.75
C SER A 529 1.12 -3.22 10.14
N LEU A 530 2.11 -2.90 10.95
CA LEU A 530 2.25 -3.35 12.33
C LEU A 530 2.05 -2.20 13.31
N TYR A 531 2.10 -2.49 14.60
CA TYR A 531 1.89 -1.51 15.68
C TYR A 531 0.51 -0.84 15.67
N ASN A 532 -0.50 -1.47 15.06
CA ASN A 532 -1.88 -0.98 15.10
C ASN A 532 -2.48 -1.24 16.49
N GLU A 533 -2.03 -0.46 17.45
CA GLU A 533 -2.42 -0.52 18.88
C GLU A 533 -2.70 0.87 19.42
N THR A 534 -3.60 0.92 20.40
CA THR A 534 -3.92 2.15 21.15
C THR A 534 -3.99 1.77 22.63
N ASP A 535 -3.23 2.46 23.48
CA ASP A 535 -3.14 2.19 24.92
C ASP A 535 -2.80 0.70 25.20
N GLY A 536 -1.90 0.12 24.42
CA GLY A 536 -1.46 -1.27 24.55
C GLY A 536 -2.48 -2.32 24.12
N LYS A 537 -3.59 -1.92 23.48
CA LYS A 537 -4.63 -2.82 22.94
C LYS A 537 -4.55 -2.85 21.42
N GLY A 538 -4.21 -4.01 20.89
CA GLY A 538 -4.14 -4.24 19.45
C GLY A 538 -5.51 -4.39 18.79
N ILE A 539 -5.55 -4.10 17.50
CA ILE A 539 -6.66 -4.43 16.60
C ILE A 539 -6.87 -5.95 16.53
N LEU A 540 -7.97 -6.38 15.91
CA LEU A 540 -8.07 -7.78 15.46
C LEU A 540 -7.01 -8.05 14.38
N PRO A 541 -6.43 -9.28 14.31
CA PRO A 541 -5.60 -9.68 13.17
C PRO A 541 -6.41 -9.54 11.88
N THR A 542 -5.97 -8.68 10.98
CA THR A 542 -6.73 -8.30 9.78
C THR A 542 -5.86 -8.45 8.52
N PRO A 543 -5.58 -9.70 8.09
CA PRO A 543 -4.88 -9.99 6.84
C PRO A 543 -5.85 -9.90 5.67
N THR A 544 -6.02 -8.72 5.11
CA THR A 544 -6.92 -8.50 3.98
C THR A 544 -6.32 -9.06 2.69
N ILE A 545 -7.08 -9.81 1.93
CA ILE A 545 -6.70 -10.36 0.62
C ILE A 545 -7.41 -9.57 -0.46
N GLY A 546 -6.64 -8.92 -1.34
CA GLY A 546 -7.15 -8.43 -2.61
C GLY A 546 -6.92 -9.47 -3.70
N ALA A 547 -7.90 -9.73 -4.56
CA ALA A 547 -7.77 -10.76 -5.58
C ALA A 547 -8.31 -10.30 -6.94
N VAL A 548 -7.70 -10.85 -7.99
CA VAL A 548 -8.03 -10.54 -9.38
C VAL A 548 -8.39 -11.82 -10.12
N GLY A 549 -9.46 -11.78 -10.91
CA GLY A 549 -9.90 -12.85 -11.80
C GLY A 549 -10.17 -12.35 -13.22
N LEU A 550 -10.07 -13.25 -14.18
CA LEU A 550 -10.27 -12.99 -15.61
C LEU A 550 -11.51 -13.69 -16.15
N MET A 551 -12.34 -12.95 -16.85
CA MET A 551 -13.35 -13.46 -17.79
C MET A 551 -12.82 -13.29 -19.21
N LYS A 552 -12.86 -14.36 -20.02
CA LYS A 552 -12.47 -14.27 -21.42
C LYS A 552 -13.52 -13.56 -22.29
N SER A 553 -14.78 -13.64 -21.83
CA SER A 553 -15.92 -12.95 -22.43
C SER A 553 -16.87 -12.50 -21.34
N LEU A 554 -17.52 -11.37 -21.55
CA LEU A 554 -18.64 -10.91 -20.69
C LEU A 554 -19.84 -11.87 -20.71
N ASP A 555 -19.91 -12.82 -21.64
CA ASP A 555 -20.92 -13.87 -21.63
C ASP A 555 -20.74 -14.86 -20.46
N GLU A 556 -19.55 -14.90 -19.87
CA GLU A 556 -19.25 -15.70 -18.66
C GLU A 556 -19.79 -15.04 -17.37
N LEU A 557 -20.25 -13.79 -17.43
CA LEU A 557 -20.70 -13.04 -16.26
C LEU A 557 -21.94 -13.65 -15.61
N ILE A 558 -21.80 -14.00 -14.34
CA ILE A 558 -22.90 -14.44 -13.47
C ILE A 558 -23.32 -13.27 -12.58
N ARG A 559 -24.63 -12.97 -12.57
CA ARG A 559 -25.21 -11.91 -11.76
C ARG A 559 -25.81 -12.47 -10.48
N ILE A 560 -25.71 -11.70 -9.39
CA ILE A 560 -26.22 -12.08 -8.07
C ILE A 560 -27.77 -12.21 -8.02
N ALA A 561 -28.50 -11.50 -8.88
CA ALA A 561 -29.96 -11.50 -8.86
C ALA A 561 -30.50 -12.74 -9.62
N PRO A 562 -31.22 -13.65 -8.93
CA PRO A 562 -31.89 -14.78 -9.60
C PRO A 562 -33.11 -14.29 -10.39
N ASN A 563 -33.52 -15.11 -11.37
CA ASN A 563 -34.76 -14.90 -12.10
C ASN A 563 -35.96 -15.59 -11.40
N ALA A 564 -37.16 -15.14 -11.72
CA ALA A 564 -38.34 -15.82 -11.22
C ALA A 564 -38.44 -17.24 -11.77
N GLY A 565 -38.49 -18.23 -10.87
CA GLY A 565 -38.54 -19.64 -11.21
C GLY A 565 -37.20 -20.38 -11.16
N ASP A 566 -36.08 -19.68 -10.84
CA ASP A 566 -34.80 -20.33 -10.60
C ASP A 566 -34.84 -21.17 -9.30
N ASP A 567 -34.20 -22.33 -9.30
CA ASP A 567 -34.04 -23.14 -8.11
C ASP A 567 -32.88 -22.60 -7.22
N LEU A 568 -33.14 -22.49 -5.92
CA LEU A 568 -32.10 -22.15 -4.93
C LEU A 568 -31.49 -23.44 -4.38
N VAL A 569 -30.23 -23.68 -4.68
CA VAL A 569 -29.50 -24.87 -4.29
C VAL A 569 -28.40 -24.56 -3.30
N LEU A 570 -28.40 -25.23 -2.14
CA LEU A 570 -27.29 -25.20 -1.18
C LEU A 570 -26.29 -26.29 -1.56
N ILE A 571 -25.03 -25.88 -1.76
CA ILE A 571 -23.92 -26.79 -2.07
C ILE A 571 -22.98 -26.82 -0.86
N GLY A 572 -22.72 -28.02 -0.35
CA GLY A 572 -21.87 -28.29 0.81
C GLY A 572 -22.67 -28.60 2.08
N GLU A 573 -21.94 -28.90 3.15
CA GLU A 573 -22.50 -29.18 4.47
C GLU A 573 -22.22 -27.99 5.40
N THR A 574 -23.20 -27.58 6.20
CA THR A 574 -23.05 -26.62 7.29
C THR A 574 -22.89 -27.36 8.61
N GLY A 575 -21.67 -27.38 9.16
CA GLY A 575 -21.39 -27.81 10.52
C GLY A 575 -21.48 -26.64 11.50
N GLY A 576 -21.88 -26.88 12.74
CA GLY A 576 -21.75 -25.89 13.81
C GLY A 576 -20.28 -25.80 14.25
N HIS A 577 -19.63 -24.67 14.05
CA HIS A 577 -18.26 -24.41 14.54
C HIS A 577 -18.11 -23.06 15.17
#